data_184620ed39a646718413cbd02fe27257
#
_entry.id   184620ed39a646718413cbd02fe27257
#
_cell.length_a   1.000
_cell.length_b   1.000
_cell.length_c   1.000
_cell.angle_alpha   90.00
_cell.angle_beta   90.00
_cell.angle_gamma   90.00
#
_symmetry.space_group_name_H-M   'P 1'
#
loop_
_entity.id
_entity.type
_entity.pdbx_description
1 polymer ?
#
loop_
_entity_poly.entity_id
_entity_poly.type
_entity_poly.pdbx_seq_one_letter_code
_entity_poly.pdbx_strand_id
1 'polypeptide(L)'
;MAFETSHVEVEERLLDDALVPGARVLEVGCGRRTRLSRYRDRIGLLVGVDVDESAGRENASLDRFVAADTCAGLPFEDGAFDLVYANFVVEHLAAPAAAFREWRRVLRPGGEVVLLTSNHASPFVATAGLLPERLRVGLKRAGAGVAARDVIPVAYRANTPRRLAALLEAADFARVSAECVATLHRYAGDRVLVAGLLRALERALPPSLRSTIVARYRAA
;
A
#
# COMPACT_ATOMS: atom_id res chain seq x y z
N MET A 1 -6.19 23.30 -17.41
CA MET A 1 -6.32 22.78 -16.04
C MET A 1 -5.75 21.38 -16.06
N ALA A 2 -4.58 21.13 -15.43
CA ALA A 2 -4.05 19.79 -15.33
C ALA A 2 -4.98 19.00 -14.41
N PHE A 3 -5.57 17.91 -14.92
CA PHE A 3 -6.32 16.96 -14.11
C PHE A 3 -5.33 16.37 -13.11
N GLU A 4 -5.59 16.56 -11.82
CA GLU A 4 -4.77 15.96 -10.78
C GLU A 4 -4.97 14.46 -10.82
N THR A 5 -3.88 13.74 -11.05
CA THR A 5 -3.83 12.28 -11.09
C THR A 5 -4.28 11.73 -9.74
N SER A 6 -5.33 10.93 -9.70
CA SER A 6 -5.78 10.26 -8.49
C SER A 6 -4.74 9.20 -8.07
N HIS A 7 -4.70 8.82 -6.76
CA HIS A 7 -3.82 7.72 -6.34
C HIS A 7 -4.10 6.42 -7.13
N VAL A 8 -5.34 6.24 -7.60
CA VAL A 8 -5.72 5.09 -8.44
C VAL A 8 -5.04 5.17 -9.80
N GLU A 9 -5.03 6.35 -10.45
CA GLU A 9 -4.36 6.54 -11.74
C GLU A 9 -2.83 6.40 -11.61
N VAL A 10 -2.24 6.88 -10.49
CA VAL A 10 -0.81 6.68 -10.23
C VAL A 10 -0.52 5.20 -10.02
N GLU A 11 -1.30 4.51 -9.19
CA GLU A 11 -1.18 3.07 -8.94
C GLU A 11 -1.31 2.27 -10.24
N GLU A 12 -2.33 2.55 -11.05
CA GLU A 12 -2.56 1.88 -12.34
C GLU A 12 -1.37 2.06 -13.26
N ARG A 13 -0.87 3.28 -13.42
CA ARG A 13 0.34 3.54 -14.21
C ARG A 13 1.54 2.72 -13.72
N LEU A 14 1.79 2.68 -12.39
CA LEU A 14 2.91 1.93 -11.84
C LEU A 14 2.75 0.41 -12.02
N LEU A 15 1.53 -0.11 -11.90
CA LEU A 15 1.23 -1.52 -12.13
C LEU A 15 1.33 -1.86 -13.62
N ASP A 16 0.85 -0.98 -14.51
CA ASP A 16 0.98 -1.17 -15.96
C ASP A 16 2.44 -1.26 -16.41
N ASP A 17 3.30 -0.45 -15.80
CA ASP A 17 4.74 -0.45 -16.09
C ASP A 17 5.49 -1.64 -15.44
N ALA A 18 5.03 -2.13 -14.27
CA ALA A 18 5.71 -3.17 -13.51
C ALA A 18 5.28 -4.60 -13.90
N LEU A 19 4.01 -4.78 -14.29
CA LEU A 19 3.47 -6.09 -14.65
C LEU A 19 3.92 -6.51 -16.06
N VAL A 20 4.67 -7.59 -16.12
CA VAL A 20 4.96 -8.30 -17.38
C VAL A 20 3.91 -9.38 -17.63
N PRO A 21 3.62 -9.76 -18.90
CA PRO A 21 2.70 -10.86 -19.17
C PRO A 21 3.13 -12.16 -18.50
N GLY A 22 2.20 -12.82 -17.82
CA GLY A 22 2.46 -14.06 -17.07
C GLY A 22 3.20 -13.86 -15.74
N ALA A 23 3.26 -12.63 -15.21
CA ALA A 23 3.96 -12.31 -13.97
C ALA A 23 3.53 -13.18 -12.78
N ARG A 24 4.49 -13.55 -11.94
CA ARG A 24 4.27 -14.15 -10.63
C ARG A 24 4.24 -13.03 -9.58
N VAL A 25 3.08 -12.80 -9.01
CA VAL A 25 2.83 -11.66 -8.12
C VAL A 25 2.58 -12.14 -6.70
N LEU A 26 3.27 -11.54 -5.74
CA LEU A 26 2.99 -11.66 -4.32
C LEU A 26 2.26 -10.41 -3.84
N GLU A 27 1.02 -10.56 -3.39
CA GLU A 27 0.27 -9.51 -2.69
C GLU A 27 0.43 -9.65 -1.19
N VAL A 28 1.08 -8.68 -0.56
CA VAL A 28 1.25 -8.62 0.89
C VAL A 28 0.10 -7.83 1.51
N GLY A 29 -0.53 -8.38 2.56
CA GLY A 29 -1.73 -7.81 3.16
C GLY A 29 -2.92 -7.89 2.20
N CYS A 30 -3.14 -9.08 1.61
CA CYS A 30 -4.13 -9.28 0.56
C CYS A 30 -5.59 -9.12 1.03
N GLY A 31 -5.85 -9.25 2.35
CA GLY A 31 -7.19 -9.14 2.91
C GLY A 31 -8.24 -9.97 2.15
N ARG A 32 -9.50 -9.54 2.21
CA ARG A 32 -10.64 -10.22 1.56
C ARG A 32 -10.79 -9.91 0.07
N ARG A 33 -10.12 -8.89 -0.45
CA ARG A 33 -10.26 -8.44 -1.85
C ARG A 33 -8.97 -7.80 -2.32
N THR A 34 -8.53 -8.19 -3.51
CA THR A 34 -7.40 -7.56 -4.19
C THR A 34 -7.84 -6.52 -5.21
N ARG A 35 -7.02 -5.50 -5.39
CA ARG A 35 -7.14 -4.57 -6.52
C ARG A 35 -6.53 -5.14 -7.81
N LEU A 36 -5.72 -6.20 -7.69
CA LEU A 36 -5.05 -6.86 -8.83
C LEU A 36 -6.01 -7.71 -9.68
N SER A 37 -7.25 -7.92 -9.26
CA SER A 37 -8.25 -8.67 -10.05
C SER A 37 -8.45 -8.12 -11.47
N ARG A 38 -8.25 -6.82 -11.68
CA ARG A 38 -8.34 -6.18 -13.00
C ARG A 38 -7.16 -6.48 -13.93
N TYR A 39 -6.09 -7.05 -13.40
CA TYR A 39 -4.85 -7.39 -14.12
C TYR A 39 -4.68 -8.92 -14.31
N ARG A 40 -5.75 -9.71 -14.10
CA ARG A 40 -5.67 -11.19 -14.14
C ARG A 40 -5.20 -11.73 -15.47
N ASP A 41 -5.47 -11.05 -16.56
CA ASP A 41 -5.01 -11.39 -17.90
C ASP A 41 -3.48 -11.27 -18.07
N ARG A 42 -2.83 -10.47 -17.22
CA ARG A 42 -1.36 -10.27 -17.22
C ARG A 42 -0.65 -11.07 -16.13
N ILE A 43 -1.39 -11.56 -15.11
CA ILE A 43 -0.84 -12.28 -13.97
C ILE A 43 -0.97 -13.80 -14.20
N GLY A 44 0.18 -14.49 -14.26
CA GLY A 44 0.24 -15.95 -14.38
C GLY A 44 0.01 -16.66 -13.05
N LEU A 45 0.47 -16.06 -11.93
CA LEU A 45 0.27 -16.58 -10.58
C LEU A 45 0.09 -15.41 -9.61
N LEU A 46 -1.03 -15.36 -8.89
CA LEU A 46 -1.30 -14.39 -7.82
C LEU A 46 -1.34 -15.11 -6.47
N VAL A 47 -0.32 -14.88 -5.66
CA VAL A 47 -0.23 -15.41 -4.29
C VAL A 47 -0.49 -14.27 -3.31
N GLY A 48 -1.41 -14.47 -2.37
CA GLY A 48 -1.67 -13.54 -1.28
C GLY A 48 -1.08 -14.01 0.04
N VAL A 49 -0.52 -13.09 0.81
CA VAL A 49 -0.18 -13.30 2.22
C VAL A 49 -0.89 -12.29 3.10
N ASP A 50 -1.39 -12.76 4.24
CA ASP A 50 -1.98 -11.92 5.27
C ASP A 50 -1.82 -12.59 6.64
N VAL A 51 -1.81 -11.80 7.71
CA VAL A 51 -1.84 -12.29 9.09
C VAL A 51 -3.26 -12.70 9.51
N ASP A 52 -4.28 -12.11 8.89
CA ASP A 52 -5.69 -12.52 9.06
C ASP A 52 -6.02 -13.69 8.11
N GLU A 53 -5.87 -14.91 8.63
CA GLU A 53 -6.14 -16.12 7.86
C GLU A 53 -7.58 -16.17 7.33
N SER A 54 -8.56 -15.65 8.08
CA SER A 54 -9.95 -15.66 7.67
C SER A 54 -10.18 -14.73 6.47
N ALA A 55 -9.58 -13.54 6.52
CA ALA A 55 -9.67 -12.56 5.43
C ALA A 55 -9.04 -13.09 4.15
N GLY A 56 -7.84 -13.67 4.24
CA GLY A 56 -7.15 -14.20 3.06
C GLY A 56 -7.85 -15.39 2.43
N ARG A 57 -8.43 -16.30 3.23
CA ARG A 57 -9.21 -17.44 2.72
C ARG A 57 -10.50 -17.03 1.99
N GLU A 58 -11.10 -15.90 2.35
CA GLU A 58 -12.28 -15.34 1.67
C GLU A 58 -11.94 -14.67 0.33
N ASN A 59 -10.64 -14.43 0.03
CA ASN A 59 -10.22 -13.73 -1.17
C ASN A 59 -10.19 -14.66 -2.40
N ALA A 60 -11.32 -14.81 -3.06
CA ALA A 60 -11.50 -15.66 -4.22
C ALA A 60 -10.71 -15.23 -5.48
N SER A 61 -10.04 -14.08 -5.44
CA SER A 61 -9.24 -13.59 -6.59
C SER A 61 -7.83 -14.15 -6.61
N LEU A 62 -7.38 -14.77 -5.51
CA LEU A 62 -6.04 -15.34 -5.38
C LEU A 62 -5.99 -16.77 -5.96
N ASP A 63 -4.88 -17.14 -6.57
CA ASP A 63 -4.60 -18.53 -6.93
C ASP A 63 -4.17 -19.34 -5.70
N ARG A 64 -3.47 -18.67 -4.77
CA ARG A 64 -3.01 -19.26 -3.51
C ARG A 64 -3.01 -18.23 -2.40
N PHE A 65 -3.44 -18.63 -1.22
CA PHE A 65 -3.30 -17.87 0.02
C PHE A 65 -2.35 -18.57 1.00
N VAL A 66 -1.54 -17.77 1.71
CA VAL A 66 -0.66 -18.24 2.78
C VAL A 66 -0.79 -17.30 3.98
N ALA A 67 -1.17 -17.85 5.14
CA ALA A 67 -1.16 -17.10 6.40
C ALA A 67 0.29 -16.90 6.86
N ALA A 68 0.78 -15.66 6.83
CA ALA A 68 2.15 -15.33 7.22
C ALA A 68 2.29 -13.87 7.62
N ASP A 69 3.20 -13.60 8.56
CA ASP A 69 3.68 -12.25 8.89
C ASP A 69 4.96 -11.97 8.09
N THR A 70 4.87 -11.04 7.16
CA THR A 70 6.02 -10.59 6.35
C THR A 70 7.19 -10.06 7.18
N CYS A 71 6.95 -9.63 8.43
CA CYS A 71 8.01 -9.23 9.34
C CYS A 71 8.77 -10.41 9.99
N ALA A 72 8.16 -11.60 10.01
CA ALA A 72 8.72 -12.81 10.62
C ALA A 72 9.37 -13.74 9.60
N GLY A 73 9.14 -13.52 8.32
CA GLY A 73 9.62 -14.33 7.21
C GLY A 73 8.50 -14.89 6.35
N LEU A 74 8.79 -15.11 5.08
CA LEU A 74 7.83 -15.62 4.09
C LEU A 74 8.21 -17.03 3.67
N PRO A 75 7.27 -18.00 3.62
CA PRO A 75 7.55 -19.39 3.28
C PRO A 75 7.66 -19.60 1.75
N PHE A 76 8.46 -18.78 1.09
CA PHE A 76 8.75 -18.86 -0.33
C PHE A 76 10.25 -18.94 -0.57
N GLU A 77 10.62 -19.52 -1.70
CA GLU A 77 12.01 -19.57 -2.17
C GLU A 77 12.49 -18.18 -2.60
N ASP A 78 13.81 -18.02 -2.62
CA ASP A 78 14.46 -16.81 -3.14
C ASP A 78 14.12 -16.64 -4.62
N GLY A 79 13.79 -15.42 -5.04
CA GLY A 79 13.51 -15.12 -6.44
C GLY A 79 12.20 -15.71 -6.97
N ALA A 80 11.27 -16.11 -6.10
CA ALA A 80 10.02 -16.76 -6.50
C ALA A 80 9.05 -15.84 -7.26
N PHE A 81 9.18 -14.52 -7.16
CA PHE A 81 8.21 -13.55 -7.69
C PHE A 81 8.85 -12.48 -8.58
N ASP A 82 8.07 -11.99 -9.53
CA ASP A 82 8.41 -10.84 -10.38
C ASP A 82 8.02 -9.51 -9.75
N LEU A 83 6.92 -9.50 -8.99
CA LEU A 83 6.34 -8.31 -8.37
C LEU A 83 5.88 -8.63 -6.94
N VAL A 84 6.23 -7.74 -5.99
CA VAL A 84 5.57 -7.62 -4.71
C VAL A 84 4.64 -6.41 -4.76
N TYR A 85 3.38 -6.61 -4.41
CA TYR A 85 2.40 -5.55 -4.31
C TYR A 85 1.90 -5.42 -2.86
N ALA A 86 1.85 -4.17 -2.34
CA ALA A 86 1.40 -3.88 -0.99
C ALA A 86 0.53 -2.62 -0.95
N ASN A 87 -0.75 -2.78 -0.61
CA ASN A 87 -1.73 -1.70 -0.61
C ASN A 87 -2.21 -1.37 0.80
N PHE A 88 -1.73 -0.27 1.38
CA PHE A 88 -2.00 0.16 2.75
C PHE A 88 -1.63 -0.90 3.81
N VAL A 89 -0.44 -1.48 3.68
CA VAL A 89 0.14 -2.48 4.59
C VAL A 89 1.30 -1.91 5.39
N VAL A 90 2.13 -1.08 4.76
CA VAL A 90 3.39 -0.59 5.34
C VAL A 90 3.18 0.17 6.65
N GLU A 91 2.04 0.85 6.81
CA GLU A 91 1.66 1.53 8.05
C GLU A 91 1.44 0.60 9.24
N HIS A 92 1.21 -0.68 9.00
CA HIS A 92 0.95 -1.70 10.02
C HIS A 92 2.19 -2.51 10.37
N LEU A 93 3.28 -2.44 9.57
CA LEU A 93 4.48 -3.25 9.78
C LEU A 93 5.17 -2.91 11.11
N ALA A 94 5.29 -3.93 11.97
CA ALA A 94 6.00 -3.82 13.23
C ALA A 94 7.54 -3.75 13.03
N ALA A 95 8.07 -4.39 11.99
CA ALA A 95 9.49 -4.43 11.65
C ALA A 95 9.71 -4.22 10.13
N PRO A 96 9.48 -2.99 9.59
CA PRO A 96 9.51 -2.77 8.14
C PRO A 96 10.87 -3.10 7.50
N ALA A 97 11.99 -2.93 8.20
CA ALA A 97 13.30 -3.32 7.68
C ALA A 97 13.41 -4.84 7.48
N ALA A 98 12.79 -5.67 8.33
CA ALA A 98 12.75 -7.12 8.15
C ALA A 98 11.83 -7.49 6.98
N ALA A 99 10.64 -6.89 6.91
CA ALA A 99 9.70 -7.11 5.83
C ALA A 99 10.32 -6.77 4.46
N PHE A 100 11.00 -5.61 4.34
CA PHE A 100 11.61 -5.21 3.07
C PHE A 100 12.76 -6.13 2.64
N ARG A 101 13.56 -6.68 3.59
CA ARG A 101 14.54 -7.71 3.27
C ARG A 101 13.89 -9.00 2.76
N GLU A 102 12.76 -9.41 3.37
CA GLU A 102 12.00 -10.56 2.90
C GLU A 102 11.41 -10.32 1.50
N TRP A 103 10.86 -9.13 1.23
CA TRP A 103 10.40 -8.76 -0.11
C TRP A 103 11.54 -8.81 -1.13
N ARG A 104 12.74 -8.32 -0.73
CA ARG A 104 13.93 -8.40 -1.58
C ARG A 104 14.33 -9.84 -1.86
N ARG A 105 14.33 -10.70 -0.83
CA ARG A 105 14.70 -12.12 -0.96
C ARG A 105 13.77 -12.88 -1.91
N VAL A 106 12.46 -12.71 -1.75
CA VAL A 106 11.48 -13.44 -2.57
C VAL A 106 11.33 -12.89 -3.99
N LEU A 107 11.81 -11.69 -4.27
CA LEU A 107 11.86 -11.12 -5.61
C LEU A 107 13.09 -11.63 -6.38
N ARG A 108 12.88 -12.01 -7.66
CA ARG A 108 14.01 -12.27 -8.55
C ARG A 108 14.86 -11.01 -8.75
N PRO A 109 16.13 -11.14 -9.19
CA PRO A 109 16.90 -9.98 -9.62
C PRO A 109 16.14 -9.16 -10.67
N GLY A 110 16.08 -7.85 -10.47
CA GLY A 110 15.30 -6.94 -11.32
C GLY A 110 13.78 -7.00 -11.12
N GLY A 111 13.27 -7.84 -10.20
CA GLY A 111 11.87 -7.83 -9.77
C GLY A 111 11.51 -6.52 -9.06
N GLU A 112 10.23 -6.23 -8.90
CA GLU A 112 9.80 -4.92 -8.46
C GLU A 112 8.85 -4.95 -7.26
N VAL A 113 8.79 -3.83 -6.56
CA VAL A 113 7.79 -3.55 -5.52
C VAL A 113 6.94 -2.37 -5.98
N VAL A 114 5.62 -2.54 -5.96
CA VAL A 114 4.67 -1.43 -6.05
C VAL A 114 3.91 -1.36 -4.73
N LEU A 115 3.96 -0.21 -4.08
CA LEU A 115 3.31 -0.03 -2.78
C LEU A 115 2.56 1.30 -2.68
N LEU A 116 1.48 1.24 -1.89
CA LEU A 116 0.74 2.40 -1.42
C LEU A 116 0.73 2.38 0.11
N THR A 117 0.94 3.55 0.72
CA THR A 117 0.87 3.67 2.18
C THR A 117 0.50 5.09 2.61
N SER A 118 -0.07 5.22 3.81
CA SER A 118 -0.35 6.50 4.43
C SER A 118 0.94 7.29 4.67
N ASN A 119 0.95 8.59 4.35
CA ASN A 119 2.10 9.47 4.60
C ASN A 119 1.97 10.15 5.97
N HIS A 120 2.71 9.68 6.96
CA HIS A 120 2.70 10.27 8.29
C HIS A 120 3.38 11.65 8.38
N ALA A 121 4.08 12.11 7.33
CA ALA A 121 4.54 13.49 7.22
C ALA A 121 3.40 14.47 6.86
N SER A 122 2.26 13.97 6.40
CA SER A 122 1.07 14.78 6.20
C SER A 122 0.51 15.27 7.53
N PRO A 123 0.29 16.59 7.70
CA PRO A 123 -0.28 17.13 8.95
C PRO A 123 -1.65 16.52 9.26
N PHE A 124 -2.43 16.16 8.26
CA PHE A 124 -3.73 15.53 8.43
C PHE A 124 -3.63 14.09 8.92
N VAL A 125 -2.69 13.31 8.40
CA VAL A 125 -2.46 11.92 8.84
C VAL A 125 -1.86 11.91 10.25
N ALA A 126 -0.89 12.78 10.52
CA ALA A 126 -0.26 12.91 11.83
C ALA A 126 -1.27 13.31 12.92
N THR A 127 -2.10 14.31 12.65
CA THR A 127 -3.12 14.78 13.62
C THR A 127 -4.26 13.77 13.80
N ALA A 128 -4.64 13.02 12.77
CA ALA A 128 -5.60 11.92 12.91
C ALA A 128 -5.10 10.83 13.88
N GLY A 129 -3.78 10.62 13.98
CA GLY A 129 -3.16 9.72 14.96
C GLY A 129 -3.33 10.18 16.42
N LEU A 130 -3.54 11.48 16.66
CA LEU A 130 -3.75 12.06 18.00
C LEU A 130 -5.20 11.92 18.47
N LEU A 131 -6.13 11.58 17.58
CA LEU A 131 -7.52 11.40 17.96
C LEU A 131 -7.70 10.10 18.77
N PRO A 132 -8.55 10.11 19.82
CA PRO A 132 -8.94 8.91 20.53
C PRO A 132 -9.42 7.84 19.55
N GLU A 133 -9.05 6.58 19.80
CA GLU A 133 -9.33 5.47 18.88
C GLU A 133 -10.82 5.37 18.49
N ARG A 134 -11.72 5.58 19.46
CA ARG A 134 -13.18 5.58 19.21
C ARG A 134 -13.60 6.62 18.17
N LEU A 135 -13.00 7.81 18.20
CA LEU A 135 -13.30 8.89 17.27
C LEU A 135 -12.72 8.60 15.90
N ARG A 136 -11.49 8.07 15.84
CA ARG A 136 -10.81 7.66 14.62
C ARG A 136 -11.56 6.53 13.88
N VAL A 137 -12.00 5.51 14.63
CA VAL A 137 -12.84 4.41 14.10
C VAL A 137 -14.17 4.95 13.59
N GLY A 138 -14.81 5.85 14.33
CA GLY A 138 -16.06 6.51 13.93
C GLY A 138 -15.92 7.26 12.60
N LEU A 139 -14.86 8.04 12.44
CA LEU A 139 -14.57 8.79 11.22
C LEU A 139 -14.29 7.86 10.03
N LYS A 140 -13.51 6.78 10.22
CA LYS A 140 -13.25 5.78 9.16
C LYS A 140 -14.56 5.09 8.72
N ARG A 141 -15.42 4.74 9.66
CA ARG A 141 -16.73 4.12 9.35
C ARG A 141 -17.65 5.06 8.59
N ALA A 142 -17.74 6.31 9.03
CA ALA A 142 -18.63 7.31 8.43
C ALA A 142 -18.13 7.81 7.04
N GLY A 143 -16.82 7.82 6.83
CA GLY A 143 -16.22 8.37 5.61
C GLY A 143 -15.83 7.29 4.58
N ALA A 144 -15.17 6.22 5.00
CA ALA A 144 -14.60 5.22 4.09
C ALA A 144 -15.39 3.90 4.03
N GLY A 145 -16.48 3.76 4.79
CA GLY A 145 -17.29 2.54 4.81
C GLY A 145 -16.56 1.29 5.33
N VAL A 146 -15.43 1.49 6.05
CA VAL A 146 -14.61 0.38 6.59
C VAL A 146 -15.32 -0.26 7.76
N ALA A 147 -15.49 -1.59 7.73
CA ALA A 147 -16.07 -2.33 8.85
C ALA A 147 -15.15 -2.25 10.08
N ALA A 148 -15.73 -2.22 11.29
CA ALA A 148 -14.95 -2.08 12.52
C ALA A 148 -13.90 -3.21 12.71
N ARG A 149 -14.21 -4.42 12.23
CA ARG A 149 -13.32 -5.59 12.25
C ARG A 149 -12.07 -5.43 11.36
N ASP A 150 -12.12 -4.54 10.37
CA ASP A 150 -11.02 -4.32 9.41
C ASP A 150 -10.13 -3.12 9.82
N VAL A 151 -10.33 -2.56 11.02
CA VAL A 151 -9.49 -1.49 11.54
C VAL A 151 -8.28 -2.09 12.25
N ILE A 152 -7.16 -2.18 11.53
CA ILE A 152 -5.89 -2.70 12.04
C ILE A 152 -5.11 -1.55 12.73
N PRO A 153 -4.43 -1.81 13.88
CA PRO A 153 -3.55 -0.83 14.51
C PRO A 153 -2.44 -0.37 13.55
N VAL A 154 -2.10 0.91 13.59
CA VAL A 154 -1.03 1.48 12.78
C VAL A 154 0.22 1.72 13.61
N ALA A 155 1.38 1.38 13.07
CA ALA A 155 2.70 1.55 13.70
C ALA A 155 3.47 2.77 13.14
N TYR A 156 3.23 3.16 11.89
CA TYR A 156 3.85 4.27 11.16
C TYR A 156 5.39 4.29 11.22
N ARG A 157 6.05 3.11 11.22
CA ARG A 157 7.52 3.01 11.36
C ARG A 157 8.32 3.34 10.10
N ALA A 158 7.67 3.30 8.93
CA ALA A 158 8.26 3.57 7.63
C ALA A 158 7.54 4.69 6.84
N ASN A 159 6.53 5.32 7.38
CA ASN A 159 5.48 6.06 6.69
C ASN A 159 5.79 7.55 6.44
N THR A 160 7.02 7.89 6.14
CA THR A 160 7.37 9.19 5.54
C THR A 160 8.20 8.93 4.28
N PRO A 161 8.14 9.81 3.25
CA PRO A 161 8.88 9.59 2.01
C PRO A 161 10.37 9.32 2.24
N ARG A 162 11.00 10.08 3.14
CA ARG A 162 12.42 9.93 3.48
C ARG A 162 12.71 8.61 4.20
N ARG A 163 11.87 8.22 5.18
CA ARG A 163 12.10 7.00 5.98
C ARG A 163 11.84 5.75 5.14
N LEU A 164 10.79 5.76 4.32
CA LEU A 164 10.47 4.68 3.41
C LEU A 164 11.61 4.44 2.43
N ALA A 165 12.10 5.50 1.77
CA ALA A 165 13.22 5.41 0.84
C ALA A 165 14.47 4.83 1.52
N ALA A 166 14.88 5.37 2.67
CA ALA A 166 16.05 4.89 3.38
C ALA A 166 15.97 3.40 3.78
N LEU A 167 14.78 2.91 4.15
CA LEU A 167 14.60 1.51 4.53
C LEU A 167 14.59 0.57 3.32
N LEU A 168 14.02 0.99 2.20
CA LEU A 168 14.03 0.20 0.97
C LEU A 168 15.43 0.18 0.34
N GLU A 169 16.13 1.31 0.30
CA GLU A 169 17.53 1.39 -0.15
C GLU A 169 18.44 0.51 0.70
N ALA A 170 18.26 0.49 2.03
CA ALA A 170 19.00 -0.40 2.94
C ALA A 170 18.65 -1.90 2.77
N ALA A 171 17.58 -2.21 2.05
CA ALA A 171 17.19 -3.56 1.67
C ALA A 171 17.50 -3.87 0.18
N ASP A 172 18.46 -3.15 -0.42
CA ASP A 172 18.92 -3.32 -1.81
C ASP A 172 17.83 -3.10 -2.86
N PHE A 173 16.98 -2.08 -2.66
CA PHE A 173 16.05 -1.60 -3.67
C PHE A 173 16.47 -0.26 -4.25
N ALA A 174 16.46 -0.15 -5.56
CA ALA A 174 16.62 1.12 -6.27
C ALA A 174 15.24 1.76 -6.51
N ARG A 175 15.12 3.06 -6.20
CA ARG A 175 13.88 3.79 -6.44
C ARG A 175 13.66 4.03 -7.93
N VAL A 176 12.52 3.58 -8.47
CA VAL A 176 12.06 3.88 -9.83
C VAL A 176 11.20 5.14 -9.83
N SER A 177 10.18 5.18 -8.97
CA SER A 177 9.36 6.38 -8.77
C SER A 177 8.77 6.40 -7.36
N ALA A 178 8.48 7.59 -6.85
CA ALA A 178 7.75 7.78 -5.61
C ALA A 178 7.04 9.14 -5.64
N GLU A 179 5.74 9.12 -5.41
CA GLU A 179 4.89 10.30 -5.43
C GLU A 179 4.03 10.35 -4.18
N CYS A 180 3.74 11.58 -3.70
CA CYS A 180 2.75 11.77 -2.65
C CYS A 180 1.49 12.39 -3.27
N VAL A 181 0.38 11.72 -3.10
CA VAL A 181 -0.91 12.08 -3.71
C VAL A 181 -1.96 12.44 -2.66
N ALA A 182 -2.89 13.31 -3.05
CA ALA A 182 -3.97 13.77 -2.20
C ALA A 182 -5.10 12.72 -2.15
N THR A 183 -5.44 12.22 -0.97
CA THR A 183 -6.49 11.20 -0.82
C THR A 183 -7.51 11.47 0.29
N LEU A 184 -7.35 12.56 1.06
CA LEU A 184 -8.25 12.89 2.17
C LEU A 184 -9.70 13.06 1.74
N HIS A 185 -9.94 13.55 0.53
CA HIS A 185 -11.30 13.73 0.00
C HIS A 185 -12.12 12.42 0.00
N ARG A 186 -11.47 11.25 0.03
CA ARG A 186 -12.14 9.93 0.13
C ARG A 186 -12.84 9.72 1.47
N TYR A 187 -12.39 10.40 2.52
CA TYR A 187 -13.04 10.33 3.84
C TYR A 187 -14.30 11.21 3.95
N ALA A 188 -14.61 11.98 2.90
CA ALA A 188 -15.83 12.80 2.86
C ALA A 188 -17.09 11.98 2.54
N GLY A 189 -16.96 10.73 2.03
CA GLY A 189 -18.08 9.95 1.51
C GLY A 189 -18.80 10.74 0.40
N ASP A 190 -20.13 10.75 0.43
CA ASP A 190 -20.96 11.45 -0.57
C ASP A 190 -21.04 12.96 -0.40
N ARG A 191 -20.28 13.55 0.55
CA ARG A 191 -20.31 14.99 0.86
C ARG A 191 -19.41 15.76 -0.10
N VAL A 192 -19.91 16.09 -1.28
CA VAL A 192 -19.14 16.71 -2.38
C VAL A 192 -18.41 18.00 -1.97
N LEU A 193 -19.05 18.88 -1.19
CA LEU A 193 -18.43 20.12 -0.70
C LEU A 193 -17.26 19.85 0.25
N VAL A 194 -17.42 18.87 1.17
CA VAL A 194 -16.34 18.45 2.08
C VAL A 194 -15.19 17.83 1.30
N ALA A 195 -15.48 16.98 0.33
CA ALA A 195 -14.47 16.39 -0.56
C ALA A 195 -13.70 17.46 -1.32
N GLY A 196 -14.40 18.46 -1.86
CA GLY A 196 -13.81 19.62 -2.54
C GLY A 196 -12.87 20.42 -1.63
N LEU A 197 -13.32 20.71 -0.41
CA LEU A 197 -12.51 21.43 0.59
C LEU A 197 -11.26 20.65 1.00
N LEU A 198 -11.41 19.37 1.34
CA LEU A 198 -10.27 18.52 1.72
C LEU A 198 -9.25 18.42 0.58
N ARG A 199 -9.71 18.28 -0.65
CA ARG A 199 -8.84 18.26 -1.83
C ARG A 199 -8.11 19.59 -2.01
N ALA A 200 -8.80 20.72 -1.84
CA ALA A 200 -8.20 22.06 -1.94
C ALA A 200 -7.12 22.27 -0.85
N LEU A 201 -7.40 21.85 0.39
CA LEU A 201 -6.46 21.91 1.51
C LEU A 201 -5.20 21.08 1.25
N GLU A 202 -5.34 19.84 0.76
CA GLU A 202 -4.18 19.01 0.42
C GLU A 202 -3.38 19.58 -0.75
N ARG A 203 -4.04 20.22 -1.72
CA ARG A 203 -3.37 20.87 -2.86
C ARG A 203 -2.52 22.05 -2.45
N ALA A 204 -2.93 22.78 -1.43
CA ALA A 204 -2.15 23.89 -0.87
C ALA A 204 -0.86 23.41 -0.16
N LEU A 205 -0.75 22.13 0.18
CA LEU A 205 0.46 21.57 0.78
C LEU A 205 1.54 21.28 -0.29
N PRO A 206 2.83 21.38 0.09
CA PRO A 206 3.90 20.81 -0.71
C PRO A 206 3.60 19.33 -1.06
N PRO A 207 3.95 18.86 -2.26
CA PRO A 207 3.66 17.48 -2.67
C PRO A 207 4.08 16.41 -1.65
N SER A 208 5.26 16.58 -1.03
CA SER A 208 5.79 15.65 -0.02
C SER A 208 4.94 15.50 1.26
N LEU A 209 4.01 16.43 1.49
CA LEU A 209 3.10 16.44 2.65
C LEU A 209 1.68 15.97 2.33
N ARG A 210 1.40 15.54 1.12
CA ARG A 210 0.11 14.93 0.75
C ARG A 210 -0.05 13.58 1.43
N SER A 211 -1.28 13.13 1.62
CA SER A 211 -1.64 12.08 2.58
C SER A 211 -1.23 10.65 2.22
N THR A 212 -0.95 10.35 0.97
CA THR A 212 -0.61 8.98 0.53
C THR A 212 0.68 8.94 -0.28
N ILE A 213 1.58 8.03 0.06
CA ILE A 213 2.77 7.70 -0.74
C ILE A 213 2.38 6.57 -1.68
N VAL A 214 2.66 6.72 -2.97
CA VAL A 214 2.59 5.69 -4.00
C VAL A 214 3.98 5.54 -4.58
N ALA A 215 4.54 4.34 -4.57
CA ALA A 215 5.94 4.17 -4.94
C ALA A 215 6.19 2.83 -5.67
N ARG A 216 7.20 2.87 -6.55
CA ARG A 216 7.74 1.72 -7.27
C ARG A 216 9.24 1.65 -7.05
N TYR A 217 9.71 0.48 -6.68
CA TYR A 217 11.12 0.19 -6.45
C TYR A 217 11.51 -1.08 -7.19
N ARG A 218 12.79 -1.20 -7.56
CA ARG A 218 13.33 -2.37 -8.24
C ARG A 218 14.40 -3.03 -7.39
N ALA A 219 14.36 -4.35 -7.29
CA ALA A 219 15.40 -5.16 -6.67
C ALA A 219 16.72 -5.02 -7.45
N ALA A 220 17.79 -4.61 -6.78
CA ALA A 220 19.12 -4.48 -7.36
C ALA A 220 19.72 -5.85 -7.69
#